data_523e65bc0f4d917ec3535f81d1c5a722
#
_entry.id   523e65bc0f4d917ec3535f81d1c5a722
#
_cell.length_a   1.000
_cell.length_b   1.000
_cell.length_c   1.000
_cell.angle_alpha   90.00
_cell.angle_beta   90.00
_cell.angle_gamma   90.00
#
_symmetry.space_group_name_H-M   'P 1'
#
loop_
_entity.id
_entity.type
_entity.pdbx_description
1 polymer ?
#
loop_
_entity_poly.entity_id
_entity_poly.type
_entity_poly.pdbx_seq_one_letter_code
_entity_poly.pdbx_strand_id
1 'polypeptide(L)'
;MGTELCKKKKAKDLEDSINNLDSSEEIDIKKEKQDYLKIRIGLLGDSEVGKTSIIKSLIRKEFESDCLPTIGLDKFEKSQYLNKEKKEIKLIIWDTSGQKRFRSVALKTIKNVEGIILVFDVTNKKSFDDIDEWISIIKKDFMNPIVILLGNKTDKNKQEWKVDQEDIESLANYVNWKYFEASAKNNEGIDDGFNYLVNKIYDSKIKNIIDN
;
A
#
# COMPACT_ATOMS: atom_id res chain seq x y z
N MET A 1 -44.76 -43.70 1.59
CA MET A 1 -43.45 -44.44 1.56
C MET A 1 -42.50 -43.99 0.45
N GLY A 2 -42.96 -43.31 -0.62
CA GLY A 2 -42.08 -42.93 -1.76
C GLY A 2 -41.20 -41.68 -1.57
N THR A 3 -41.59 -40.78 -0.69
CA THR A 3 -40.91 -39.46 -0.51
C THR A 3 -39.69 -39.52 0.39
N GLU A 4 -39.62 -40.46 1.30
CA GLU A 4 -38.52 -40.60 2.26
C GLU A 4 -37.29 -41.35 1.63
N LEU A 5 -37.57 -42.33 0.75
CA LEU A 5 -36.51 -43.03 0.00
C LEU A 5 -35.83 -42.10 -0.99
N CYS A 6 -36.55 -41.17 -1.61
CA CYS A 6 -35.98 -40.21 -2.58
C CYS A 6 -35.08 -39.18 -1.89
N LYS A 7 -35.45 -38.76 -0.65
CA LYS A 7 -34.61 -37.83 0.15
C LYS A 7 -33.30 -38.50 0.62
N LYS A 8 -33.38 -39.76 1.05
CA LYS A 8 -32.18 -40.52 1.47
C LYS A 8 -31.23 -40.80 0.31
N LYS A 9 -31.75 -41.07 -0.89
CA LYS A 9 -30.93 -41.27 -2.08
C LYS A 9 -30.20 -39.98 -2.50
N LYS A 10 -30.90 -38.82 -2.51
CA LYS A 10 -30.27 -37.51 -2.78
C LYS A 10 -29.24 -37.12 -1.74
N ALA A 11 -29.44 -37.44 -0.46
CA ALA A 11 -28.45 -37.16 0.57
C ALA A 11 -27.17 -38.00 0.39
N LYS A 12 -27.31 -39.27 0.01
CA LYS A 12 -26.17 -40.15 -0.23
C LYS A 12 -25.41 -39.77 -1.49
N ASP A 13 -26.11 -39.40 -2.57
CA ASP A 13 -25.48 -38.90 -3.80
C ASP A 13 -24.71 -37.58 -3.58
N LEU A 14 -25.17 -36.76 -2.60
CA LEU A 14 -24.44 -35.53 -2.20
C LEU A 14 -23.22 -35.88 -1.34
N GLU A 15 -23.29 -36.81 -0.43
CA GLU A 15 -22.17 -37.29 0.39
C GLU A 15 -21.09 -37.95 -0.47
N ASP A 16 -21.49 -38.78 -1.45
CA ASP A 16 -20.54 -39.40 -2.40
C ASP A 16 -19.93 -38.39 -3.34
N SER A 17 -20.58 -37.28 -3.68
CA SER A 17 -20.06 -36.16 -4.47
C SER A 17 -19.05 -35.32 -3.65
N ILE A 18 -19.26 -35.13 -2.36
CA ILE A 18 -18.39 -34.40 -1.45
C ILE A 18 -17.11 -35.21 -1.18
N ASN A 19 -17.23 -36.54 -1.06
CA ASN A 19 -16.09 -37.42 -0.80
C ASN A 19 -15.17 -37.65 -2.03
N ASN A 20 -15.63 -37.25 -3.23
CA ASN A 20 -14.87 -37.32 -4.48
C ASN A 20 -14.28 -35.98 -4.94
N LEU A 21 -14.40 -34.91 -4.12
CA LEU A 21 -13.69 -33.68 -4.38
C LEU A 21 -12.19 -33.90 -4.12
N ASP A 22 -11.39 -33.65 -5.16
CA ASP A 22 -9.93 -33.75 -5.09
C ASP A 22 -9.42 -32.80 -3.98
N SER A 23 -8.44 -33.26 -3.21
CA SER A 23 -7.87 -32.49 -2.09
C SER A 23 -7.34 -31.10 -2.49
N SER A 24 -7.08 -30.88 -3.78
CA SER A 24 -6.73 -29.60 -4.37
C SER A 24 -7.89 -28.60 -4.40
N GLU A 25 -9.13 -29.05 -4.70
CA GLU A 25 -10.32 -28.17 -4.69
C GLU A 25 -10.76 -27.80 -3.27
N GLU A 26 -10.63 -28.71 -2.28
CA GLU A 26 -10.88 -28.37 -0.88
C GLU A 26 -9.87 -27.33 -0.33
N ILE A 27 -8.64 -27.37 -0.80
CA ILE A 27 -7.61 -26.39 -0.42
C ILE A 27 -7.90 -25.02 -1.04
N ASP A 28 -8.41 -24.96 -2.28
CA ASP A 28 -8.78 -23.70 -2.92
C ASP A 28 -10.04 -23.08 -2.32
N ILE A 29 -11.05 -23.88 -1.97
CA ILE A 29 -12.27 -23.41 -1.28
C ILE A 29 -11.95 -22.90 0.14
N LYS A 30 -11.00 -23.53 0.85
CA LYS A 30 -10.50 -23.05 2.15
C LYS A 30 -9.67 -21.78 2.05
N LYS A 31 -8.94 -21.57 0.95
CA LYS A 31 -8.22 -20.31 0.69
C LYS A 31 -9.14 -19.13 0.44
N GLU A 32 -10.31 -19.32 -0.18
CA GLU A 32 -11.27 -18.23 -0.42
C GLU A 32 -11.95 -17.67 0.85
N LYS A 33 -11.93 -18.42 1.97
CA LYS A 33 -12.53 -18.01 3.25
C LYS A 33 -11.52 -17.51 4.29
N GLN A 34 -10.24 -17.41 3.94
CA GLN A 34 -9.26 -16.82 4.85
C GLN A 34 -9.48 -15.31 4.90
N ASP A 35 -10.01 -14.82 6.00
CA ASP A 35 -10.28 -13.39 6.24
C ASP A 35 -8.94 -12.68 6.48
N TYR A 36 -8.25 -12.34 5.37
CA TYR A 36 -6.98 -11.63 5.42
C TYR A 36 -7.19 -10.23 5.97
N LEU A 37 -6.36 -9.85 6.93
CA LEU A 37 -6.31 -8.46 7.34
C LEU A 37 -5.91 -7.61 6.15
N LYS A 38 -6.78 -6.70 5.73
CA LYS A 38 -6.52 -5.76 4.64
C LYS A 38 -5.96 -4.46 5.20
N ILE A 39 -4.87 -3.99 4.60
CA ILE A 39 -4.27 -2.69 4.88
C ILE A 39 -4.27 -1.86 3.59
N ARG A 40 -4.85 -0.67 3.66
CA ARG A 40 -4.96 0.27 2.54
C ARG A 40 -3.93 1.37 2.67
N ILE A 41 -3.11 1.55 1.63
CA ILE A 41 -2.03 2.53 1.58
C ILE A 41 -2.22 3.40 0.34
N GLY A 42 -2.09 4.71 0.48
CA GLY A 42 -2.07 5.66 -0.64
C GLY A 42 -0.68 6.26 -0.84
N LEU A 43 -0.23 6.35 -2.09
CA LEU A 43 0.95 7.14 -2.44
C LEU A 43 0.50 8.53 -2.88
N LEU A 44 1.01 9.56 -2.24
CA LEU A 44 0.78 10.97 -2.54
C LEU A 44 2.10 11.65 -2.90
N GLY A 45 2.01 12.81 -3.53
CA GLY A 45 3.15 13.60 -3.96
C GLY A 45 2.96 14.11 -5.39
N ASP A 46 3.81 15.01 -5.82
CA ASP A 46 3.73 15.67 -7.11
C ASP A 46 3.88 14.71 -8.30
N SER A 47 3.65 15.24 -9.51
CA SER A 47 3.95 14.50 -10.74
C SER A 47 5.44 14.21 -10.83
N GLU A 48 5.79 13.06 -11.44
CA GLU A 48 7.17 12.68 -11.77
C GLU A 48 8.10 12.40 -10.58
N VAL A 49 7.61 12.44 -9.33
CA VAL A 49 8.41 12.03 -8.15
C VAL A 49 8.65 10.51 -8.10
N GLY A 50 7.95 9.72 -8.92
CA GLY A 50 8.18 8.29 -9.09
C GLY A 50 7.26 7.38 -8.26
N LYS A 51 6.05 7.82 -7.89
CA LYS A 51 5.06 6.99 -7.15
C LYS A 51 4.79 5.65 -7.82
N THR A 52 4.42 5.67 -9.08
CA THR A 52 4.19 4.47 -9.90
C THR A 52 5.42 3.57 -9.98
N SER A 53 6.60 4.16 -10.16
CA SER A 53 7.86 3.41 -10.21
C SER A 53 8.17 2.72 -8.88
N ILE A 54 7.89 3.38 -7.75
CA ILE A 54 8.01 2.79 -6.41
C ILE A 54 7.10 1.57 -6.26
N ILE A 55 5.83 1.66 -6.69
CA ILE A 55 4.87 0.54 -6.59
C ILE A 55 5.29 -0.60 -7.52
N LYS A 56 5.68 -0.32 -8.75
CA LYS A 56 6.18 -1.33 -9.69
C LYS A 56 7.42 -2.03 -9.13
N SER A 57 8.37 -1.28 -8.60
CA SER A 57 9.56 -1.81 -7.95
C SER A 57 9.21 -2.69 -6.73
N LEU A 58 8.27 -2.27 -5.89
CA LEU A 58 7.80 -3.05 -4.74
C LEU A 58 7.15 -4.39 -5.14
N ILE A 59 6.37 -4.39 -6.23
CA ILE A 59 5.57 -5.56 -6.63
C ILE A 59 6.36 -6.47 -7.55
N ARG A 60 6.97 -5.92 -8.60
CA ARG A 60 7.60 -6.67 -9.68
C ARG A 60 9.12 -6.75 -9.55
N LYS A 61 9.72 -5.91 -8.70
CA LYS A 61 11.18 -5.70 -8.63
C LYS A 61 11.77 -5.24 -9.96
N GLU A 62 10.98 -4.56 -10.77
CA GLU A 62 11.33 -4.05 -12.10
C GLU A 62 11.19 -2.53 -12.14
N PHE A 63 12.10 -1.89 -12.84
CA PHE A 63 12.08 -0.46 -13.11
C PHE A 63 11.88 -0.21 -14.60
N GLU A 64 10.93 0.66 -14.94
CA GLU A 64 10.69 1.14 -16.28
C GLU A 64 11.03 2.63 -16.35
N SER A 65 11.98 3.02 -17.24
CA SER A 65 12.40 4.42 -17.42
C SER A 65 11.29 5.30 -18.01
N ASP A 66 10.48 4.72 -18.89
CA ASP A 66 9.50 5.44 -19.70
C ASP A 66 8.05 5.24 -19.19
N CYS A 67 7.84 5.51 -17.91
CA CYS A 67 6.49 5.49 -17.34
C CYS A 67 5.68 6.68 -17.85
N LEU A 68 4.55 6.39 -18.51
CA LEU A 68 3.56 7.42 -18.83
C LEU A 68 2.98 8.02 -17.55
N PRO A 69 2.62 9.31 -17.54
CA PRO A 69 1.96 9.92 -16.40
C PRO A 69 0.67 9.21 -16.03
N THR A 70 0.48 8.91 -14.74
CA THR A 70 -0.76 8.30 -14.24
C THR A 70 -1.94 9.23 -14.47
N ILE A 71 -2.98 8.71 -15.13
CA ILE A 71 -4.23 9.43 -15.34
C ILE A 71 -5.24 8.92 -14.31
N GLY A 72 -5.50 9.74 -13.29
CA GLY A 72 -6.47 9.39 -12.26
C GLY A 72 -5.87 8.57 -11.12
N LEU A 73 -6.26 7.31 -11.00
CA LEU A 73 -5.97 6.46 -9.85
C LEU A 73 -5.86 5.00 -10.30
N ASP A 74 -4.76 4.33 -9.94
CA ASP A 74 -4.58 2.90 -10.15
C ASP A 74 -4.53 2.15 -8.81
N LYS A 75 -5.03 0.90 -8.81
CA LYS A 75 -5.06 0.03 -7.64
C LYS A 75 -4.16 -1.17 -7.85
N PHE A 76 -3.30 -1.43 -6.87
CA PHE A 76 -2.43 -2.59 -6.83
C PHE A 76 -2.72 -3.43 -5.57
N GLU A 77 -2.50 -4.74 -5.66
CA GLU A 77 -2.65 -5.64 -4.54
C GLU A 77 -1.38 -6.47 -4.36
N LYS A 78 -0.96 -6.65 -3.10
CA LYS A 78 0.21 -7.46 -2.74
C LYS A 78 -0.09 -8.21 -1.45
N SER A 79 0.14 -9.52 -1.44
CA SER A 79 0.20 -10.28 -0.19
C SER A 79 1.56 -10.08 0.46
N GLN A 80 1.55 -9.88 1.77
CA GLN A 80 2.76 -9.74 2.59
C GLN A 80 2.64 -10.58 3.84
N TYR A 81 3.72 -11.32 4.15
CA TYR A 81 3.80 -12.10 5.38
C TYR A 81 4.47 -11.28 6.48
N LEU A 82 3.79 -11.14 7.61
CA LEU A 82 4.34 -10.52 8.81
C LEU A 82 5.02 -11.59 9.65
N ASN A 83 6.36 -11.64 9.59
CA ASN A 83 7.15 -12.71 10.22
C ASN A 83 6.95 -12.78 11.73
N LYS A 84 6.87 -11.63 12.41
CA LYS A 84 6.72 -11.53 13.86
C LYS A 84 5.40 -12.13 14.34
N GLU A 85 4.32 -11.86 13.63
CA GLU A 85 2.96 -12.29 13.96
C GLU A 85 2.58 -13.63 13.29
N LYS A 86 3.44 -14.14 12.39
CA LYS A 86 3.18 -15.34 11.57
C LYS A 86 1.84 -15.26 10.83
N LYS A 87 1.51 -14.09 10.29
CA LYS A 87 0.25 -13.82 9.59
C LYS A 87 0.48 -13.27 8.20
N GLU A 88 -0.35 -13.71 7.26
CA GLU A 88 -0.43 -13.11 5.93
C GLU A 88 -1.44 -11.96 5.96
N ILE A 89 -1.08 -10.85 5.35
CA ILE A 89 -1.93 -9.68 5.18
C ILE A 89 -2.05 -9.32 3.71
N LYS A 90 -3.13 -8.66 3.34
CA LYS A 90 -3.34 -8.15 1.98
C LYS A 90 -3.18 -6.64 1.94
N LEU A 91 -2.18 -6.17 1.22
CA LEU A 91 -1.97 -4.76 0.95
C LEU A 91 -2.80 -4.33 -0.26
N ILE A 92 -3.54 -3.24 -0.11
CA ILE A 92 -4.23 -2.53 -1.18
C ILE A 92 -3.52 -1.19 -1.33
N ILE A 93 -2.81 -1.02 -2.44
CA ILE A 93 -1.96 0.14 -2.68
C ILE A 93 -2.58 0.98 -3.78
N TRP A 94 -2.77 2.26 -3.50
CA TRP A 94 -3.34 3.21 -4.44
C TRP A 94 -2.24 4.12 -5.00
N ASP A 95 -2.03 4.04 -6.32
CA ASP A 95 -1.20 4.97 -7.08
C ASP A 95 -2.03 6.17 -7.51
N THR A 96 -1.66 7.36 -7.08
CA THR A 96 -2.41 8.57 -7.41
C THR A 96 -1.68 9.40 -8.44
N SER A 97 -2.44 10.05 -9.31
CA SER A 97 -1.90 11.09 -10.16
C SER A 97 -1.40 12.27 -9.33
N GLY A 98 -0.14 12.67 -9.53
CA GLY A 98 0.41 13.89 -8.93
C GLY A 98 -0.08 15.18 -9.58
N GLN A 99 -0.81 15.10 -10.69
CA GLN A 99 -1.29 16.28 -11.41
C GLN A 99 -2.39 17.00 -10.63
N LYS A 100 -2.26 18.32 -10.43
CA LYS A 100 -3.21 19.13 -9.63
C LYS A 100 -4.67 18.97 -10.08
N ARG A 101 -4.91 18.86 -11.40
CA ARG A 101 -6.26 18.69 -11.97
C ARG A 101 -6.99 17.39 -11.57
N PHE A 102 -6.25 16.34 -11.21
CA PHE A 102 -6.82 15.04 -10.83
C PHE A 102 -6.81 14.78 -9.32
N ARG A 103 -6.17 15.65 -8.52
CA ARG A 103 -6.02 15.47 -7.07
C ARG A 103 -7.37 15.28 -6.37
N SER A 104 -8.37 16.11 -6.65
CA SER A 104 -9.66 16.06 -5.95
C SER A 104 -10.40 14.74 -6.13
N VAL A 105 -10.30 14.13 -7.31
CA VAL A 105 -10.93 12.83 -7.60
C VAL A 105 -10.17 11.71 -6.90
N ALA A 106 -8.84 11.69 -7.01
CA ALA A 106 -8.00 10.70 -6.37
C ALA A 106 -8.19 10.71 -4.84
N LEU A 107 -8.12 11.88 -4.20
CA LEU A 107 -8.25 12.03 -2.76
C LEU A 107 -9.62 11.56 -2.23
N LYS A 108 -10.71 11.82 -2.96
CA LYS A 108 -12.05 11.33 -2.56
C LYS A 108 -12.11 9.80 -2.53
N THR A 109 -11.43 9.14 -3.46
CA THR A 109 -11.45 7.67 -3.56
C THR A 109 -10.63 7.01 -2.46
N ILE A 110 -9.51 7.63 -2.05
CA ILE A 110 -8.59 7.06 -1.06
C ILE A 110 -8.81 7.56 0.38
N LYS A 111 -9.94 8.20 0.67
CA LYS A 111 -10.25 8.76 2.01
C LYS A 111 -10.02 7.78 3.18
N ASN A 112 -10.22 6.50 2.94
CA ASN A 112 -10.21 5.46 3.97
C ASN A 112 -8.90 4.65 3.97
N VAL A 113 -7.79 5.23 3.48
CA VAL A 113 -6.48 4.57 3.64
C VAL A 113 -6.01 4.68 5.10
N GLU A 114 -5.38 3.63 5.57
CA GLU A 114 -4.80 3.57 6.90
C GLU A 114 -3.37 4.14 6.93
N GLY A 115 -2.70 4.09 5.77
CA GLY A 115 -1.35 4.62 5.61
C GLY A 115 -1.19 5.50 4.39
N ILE A 116 -0.29 6.47 4.49
CA ILE A 116 0.10 7.35 3.38
C ILE A 116 1.63 7.34 3.27
N ILE A 117 2.11 7.17 2.04
CA ILE A 117 3.49 7.42 1.67
C ILE A 117 3.51 8.72 0.88
N LEU A 118 4.05 9.79 1.49
CA LEU A 118 4.24 11.07 0.82
C LEU A 118 5.61 11.08 0.17
N VAL A 119 5.61 11.10 -1.16
CA VAL A 119 6.81 10.95 -2.00
C VAL A 119 7.24 12.29 -2.55
N PHE A 120 8.54 12.56 -2.48
CA PHE A 120 9.20 13.64 -3.19
C PHE A 120 10.46 13.14 -3.92
N ASP A 121 10.98 13.93 -4.83
CA ASP A 121 12.21 13.66 -5.59
C ASP A 121 13.36 14.47 -4.99
N VAL A 122 14.40 13.81 -4.47
CA VAL A 122 15.54 14.48 -3.84
C VAL A 122 16.31 15.41 -4.80
N THR A 123 16.14 15.20 -6.11
CA THR A 123 16.76 16.04 -7.16
C THR A 123 15.88 17.20 -7.61
N ASN A 124 14.66 17.33 -7.04
CA ASN A 124 13.69 18.36 -7.41
C ASN A 124 13.19 19.13 -6.17
N LYS A 125 13.84 20.27 -5.86
CA LYS A 125 13.49 21.11 -4.71
C LYS A 125 12.02 21.48 -4.68
N LYS A 126 11.40 21.76 -5.84
CA LYS A 126 9.99 22.11 -5.91
C LYS A 126 9.08 21.01 -5.37
N SER A 127 9.38 19.74 -5.66
CA SER A 127 8.57 18.61 -5.14
C SER A 127 8.67 18.47 -3.63
N PHE A 128 9.74 18.95 -3.01
CA PHE A 128 9.92 19.03 -1.57
C PHE A 128 9.17 20.25 -0.99
N ASP A 129 9.30 21.41 -1.63
CA ASP A 129 8.62 22.64 -1.19
C ASP A 129 7.07 22.50 -1.25
N ASP A 130 6.55 21.74 -2.23
CA ASP A 130 5.11 21.45 -2.35
C ASP A 130 4.60 20.46 -1.27
N ILE A 131 5.46 19.87 -0.42
CA ILE A 131 5.07 18.98 0.68
C ILE A 131 4.13 19.68 1.67
N ASP A 132 4.29 20.97 1.94
CA ASP A 132 3.43 21.72 2.85
C ASP A 132 1.97 21.74 2.36
N GLU A 133 1.76 21.83 1.05
CA GLU A 133 0.42 21.70 0.44
C GLU A 133 -0.16 20.31 0.70
N TRP A 134 0.66 19.24 0.54
CA TRP A 134 0.25 17.87 0.81
C TRP A 134 -0.04 17.61 2.28
N ILE A 135 0.76 18.15 3.20
CA ILE A 135 0.50 18.07 4.64
C ILE A 135 -0.86 18.69 4.97
N SER A 136 -1.15 19.85 4.40
CA SER A 136 -2.44 20.54 4.60
C SER A 136 -3.61 19.71 4.10
N ILE A 137 -3.47 19.07 2.95
CA ILE A 137 -4.48 18.17 2.36
C ILE A 137 -4.66 16.93 3.26
N ILE A 138 -3.56 16.30 3.69
CA ILE A 138 -3.63 15.10 4.54
C ILE A 138 -4.36 15.42 5.86
N LYS A 139 -4.00 16.50 6.51
CA LYS A 139 -4.64 16.93 7.78
C LYS A 139 -6.12 17.26 7.62
N LYS A 140 -6.53 17.76 6.45
CA LYS A 140 -7.92 18.17 6.19
C LYS A 140 -8.81 17.01 5.75
N ASP A 141 -8.31 16.17 4.86
CA ASP A 141 -9.16 15.24 4.08
C ASP A 141 -9.09 13.78 4.57
N PHE A 142 -8.13 13.44 5.46
CA PHE A 142 -7.93 12.08 5.94
C PHE A 142 -8.14 11.95 7.45
N MET A 143 -8.67 10.82 7.88
CA MET A 143 -8.91 10.52 9.30
C MET A 143 -7.69 9.83 9.93
N ASN A 144 -6.73 10.62 10.40
CA ASN A 144 -5.54 10.15 11.14
C ASN A 144 -4.78 8.98 10.48
N PRO A 145 -4.40 9.06 9.21
CA PRO A 145 -3.57 8.03 8.60
C PRO A 145 -2.18 8.03 9.25
N ILE A 146 -1.53 6.87 9.26
CA ILE A 146 -0.10 6.82 9.57
C ILE A 146 0.65 7.26 8.33
N VAL A 147 1.52 8.26 8.46
CA VAL A 147 2.23 8.86 7.33
C VAL A 147 3.72 8.66 7.45
N ILE A 148 4.37 8.35 6.33
CA ILE A 148 5.83 8.41 6.18
C ILE A 148 6.20 9.36 5.05
N LEU A 149 7.40 9.96 5.15
CA LEU A 149 8.05 10.68 4.06
C LEU A 149 9.00 9.74 3.32
N LEU A 150 9.00 9.81 1.99
CA LEU A 150 9.89 9.00 1.17
C LEU A 150 10.54 9.85 0.10
N GLY A 151 11.85 10.09 0.25
CA GLY A 151 12.68 10.76 -0.74
C GLY A 151 13.17 9.77 -1.79
N ASN A 152 12.66 9.89 -3.00
CA ASN A 152 12.97 8.99 -4.11
C ASN A 152 14.10 9.53 -4.98
N LYS A 153 14.64 8.67 -5.84
CA LYS A 153 15.74 8.89 -6.80
C LYS A 153 17.10 9.08 -6.13
N THR A 154 17.32 8.41 -5.01
CA THR A 154 18.59 8.44 -4.28
C THR A 154 19.75 7.73 -5.02
N ASP A 155 19.46 7.05 -6.13
CA ASP A 155 20.47 6.54 -7.09
C ASP A 155 21.24 7.65 -7.80
N LYS A 156 20.77 8.87 -7.73
CA LYS A 156 21.46 10.06 -8.25
C LYS A 156 22.59 10.48 -7.34
N ASN A 157 23.68 11.02 -7.94
CA ASN A 157 24.79 11.54 -7.16
C ASN A 157 24.31 12.59 -6.16
N LYS A 158 24.88 12.60 -4.94
CA LYS A 158 24.53 13.59 -3.91
C LYS A 158 24.68 15.05 -4.40
N GLN A 159 25.56 15.31 -5.37
CA GLN A 159 25.72 16.62 -6.01
C GLN A 159 24.51 17.04 -6.88
N GLU A 160 23.71 16.08 -7.33
CA GLU A 160 22.47 16.34 -8.07
C GLU A 160 21.28 16.57 -7.14
N TRP A 161 21.43 16.28 -5.85
CA TRP A 161 20.36 16.52 -4.88
C TRP A 161 20.14 18.03 -4.74
N LYS A 162 18.88 18.43 -4.74
CA LYS A 162 18.41 19.82 -4.60
C LYS A 162 17.74 20.07 -3.26
N VAL A 163 17.61 19.01 -2.46
CA VAL A 163 16.99 19.05 -1.13
C VAL A 163 18.07 18.71 -0.11
N ASP A 164 18.30 19.60 0.82
CA ASP A 164 19.28 19.41 1.87
C ASP A 164 18.78 18.42 2.91
N GLN A 165 19.69 17.59 3.42
CA GLN A 165 19.35 16.57 4.43
C GLN A 165 18.80 17.21 5.72
N GLU A 166 19.34 18.35 6.12
CA GLU A 166 18.89 19.11 7.29
C GLU A 166 17.45 19.60 7.13
N ASP A 167 17.07 20.06 5.93
CA ASP A 167 15.68 20.47 5.62
C ASP A 167 14.71 19.28 5.75
N ILE A 168 15.11 18.11 5.22
CA ILE A 168 14.30 16.89 5.28
C ILE A 168 14.10 16.46 6.74
N GLU A 169 15.16 16.39 7.52
CA GLU A 169 15.12 16.00 8.92
C GLU A 169 14.30 16.98 9.77
N SER A 170 14.46 18.27 9.52
CA SER A 170 13.70 19.32 10.18
C SER A 170 12.20 19.19 9.91
N LEU A 171 11.82 18.97 8.65
CA LEU A 171 10.43 18.76 8.28
C LEU A 171 9.87 17.47 8.91
N ALA A 172 10.60 16.35 8.80
CA ALA A 172 10.18 15.06 9.35
C ALA A 172 9.93 15.14 10.86
N ASN A 173 10.82 15.83 11.59
CA ASN A 173 10.67 16.09 13.01
C ASN A 173 9.47 17.00 13.34
N TYR A 174 9.29 18.09 12.57
CA TYR A 174 8.18 19.02 12.75
C TYR A 174 6.81 18.35 12.60
N VAL A 175 6.66 17.46 11.59
CA VAL A 175 5.39 16.73 11.38
C VAL A 175 5.30 15.44 12.18
N ASN A 176 6.38 15.02 12.83
CA ASN A 176 6.53 13.75 13.56
C ASN A 176 6.28 12.52 12.65
N TRP A 177 6.80 12.56 11.42
CA TRP A 177 6.75 11.45 10.47
C TRP A 177 8.14 10.85 10.28
N LYS A 178 8.19 9.53 10.03
CA LYS A 178 9.46 8.86 9.72
C LYS A 178 9.84 9.13 8.26
N TYR A 179 11.10 9.49 8.06
CA TYR A 179 11.69 9.67 6.74
C TYR A 179 12.44 8.40 6.30
N PHE A 180 12.35 8.10 5.00
CA PHE A 180 13.09 7.03 4.33
C PHE A 180 13.66 7.55 3.01
N GLU A 181 14.91 7.17 2.73
CA GLU A 181 15.52 7.31 1.41
C GLU A 181 15.15 6.10 0.55
N ALA A 182 14.90 6.32 -0.74
CA ALA A 182 14.57 5.25 -1.67
C ALA A 182 15.05 5.51 -3.09
N SER A 183 15.32 4.44 -3.80
CA SER A 183 15.51 4.44 -5.24
C SER A 183 14.61 3.40 -5.89
N ALA A 184 13.60 3.86 -6.62
CA ALA A 184 12.77 2.96 -7.42
C ALA A 184 13.57 2.28 -8.53
N LYS A 185 14.61 2.94 -9.02
CA LYS A 185 15.50 2.42 -10.06
C LYS A 185 16.35 1.25 -9.58
N ASN A 186 16.94 1.38 -8.39
CA ASN A 186 17.81 0.35 -7.80
C ASN A 186 17.04 -0.63 -6.92
N ASN A 187 15.75 -0.39 -6.67
CA ASN A 187 14.92 -1.13 -5.71
C ASN A 187 15.51 -1.09 -4.29
N GLU A 188 15.98 0.08 -3.84
CA GLU A 188 16.59 0.30 -2.53
C GLU A 188 15.66 1.13 -1.63
N GLY A 189 15.62 0.84 -0.32
CA GLY A 189 14.88 1.58 0.71
C GLY A 189 13.35 1.50 0.64
N ILE A 190 12.78 0.95 -0.45
CA ILE A 190 11.33 0.86 -0.65
C ILE A 190 10.71 -0.11 0.35
N ASP A 191 11.25 -1.32 0.43
CA ASP A 191 10.75 -2.35 1.34
C ASP A 191 10.83 -1.88 2.80
N ASP A 192 11.86 -1.11 3.19
CA ASP A 192 12.03 -0.58 4.55
C ASP A 192 10.91 0.39 4.91
N GLY A 193 10.61 1.34 4.03
CA GLY A 193 9.52 2.30 4.22
C GLY A 193 8.15 1.61 4.29
N PHE A 194 7.86 0.70 3.37
CA PHE A 194 6.62 -0.06 3.37
C PHE A 194 6.48 -0.95 4.61
N ASN A 195 7.51 -1.71 4.97
CA ASN A 195 7.51 -2.58 6.15
C ASN A 195 7.28 -1.78 7.43
N TYR A 196 7.95 -0.64 7.59
CA TYR A 196 7.72 0.24 8.74
C TYR A 196 6.27 0.69 8.82
N LEU A 197 5.72 1.21 7.71
CA LEU A 197 4.35 1.71 7.64
C LEU A 197 3.34 0.60 7.94
N VAL A 198 3.49 -0.56 7.32
CA VAL A 198 2.60 -1.72 7.48
C VAL A 198 2.61 -2.21 8.92
N ASN A 199 3.79 -2.35 9.55
CA ASN A 199 3.88 -2.78 10.95
C ASN A 199 3.22 -1.77 11.88
N LYS A 200 3.41 -0.47 11.68
CA LYS A 200 2.76 0.58 12.48
C LYS A 200 1.24 0.56 12.36
N ILE A 201 0.71 0.34 11.15
CA ILE A 201 -0.74 0.21 10.93
C ILE A 201 -1.26 -1.05 11.61
N TYR A 202 -0.55 -2.17 11.47
CA TYR A 202 -0.91 -3.42 12.11
C TYR A 202 -0.99 -3.28 13.63
N ASP A 203 0.05 -2.74 14.27
CA ASP A 203 0.12 -2.50 15.72
C ASP A 203 -1.04 -1.62 16.20
N SER A 204 -1.35 -0.54 15.45
CA SER A 204 -2.48 0.34 15.76
C SER A 204 -3.82 -0.38 15.69
N LYS A 205 -4.03 -1.22 14.66
CA LYS A 205 -5.27 -2.01 14.52
C LYS A 205 -5.44 -3.02 15.65
N ILE A 206 -4.38 -3.72 16.02
CA ILE A 206 -4.44 -4.71 17.12
C ILE A 206 -4.72 -4.02 18.45
N LYS A 207 -4.08 -2.88 18.73
CA LYS A 207 -4.34 -2.09 19.93
C LYS A 207 -5.81 -1.69 20.02
N ASN A 208 -6.40 -1.16 18.94
CA ASN A 208 -7.80 -0.76 18.92
C ASN A 208 -8.77 -1.94 19.11
N ILE A 209 -8.38 -3.18 18.79
CA ILE A 209 -9.19 -4.39 19.03
C ILE A 209 -9.13 -4.81 20.49
N ILE A 210 -7.98 -4.58 21.16
CA ILE A 210 -7.79 -4.98 22.56
C ILE A 210 -8.45 -3.96 23.52
N ASP A 211 -8.46 -2.67 23.14
CA ASP A 211 -8.97 -1.57 23.95
C ASP A 211 -10.52 -1.41 23.86
N ASN A 212 -11.19 -2.14 22.95
CA ASN A 212 -12.66 -2.20 22.78
C ASN A 212 -13.25 -3.53 23.22
#